data_89ad1edf86dfa72ffcc9c306d179161f
#
_entry.id   89ad1edf86dfa72ffcc9c306d179161f
#
_cell.length_a   1.000
_cell.length_b   1.000
_cell.length_c   1.000
_cell.angle_alpha   90.00
_cell.angle_beta   90.00
_cell.angle_gamma   90.00
#
_symmetry.space_group_name_H-M   'P 1'
#
loop_
_entity.id
_entity.type
_entity.pdbx_description
1 polymer ?
#
loop_
_entity_poly.entity_id
_entity_poly.type
_entity_poly.pdbx_seq_one_letter_code
_entity_poly.pdbx_strand_id
1 'polypeptide(L)'
;MITDLTKANNNWIYQSNKLIEASYSFTVLEQKLIRLLASMITKDDVDLKEYQFLATDLSKTLNIHKRNIYRELDRVTDKLMARFIKMKNDDTEEFDKFHLIKTAKLRNGILILKIDEDMKYFYLKLNWYTKYQLKNIMQFKSTYSFRLYELLKQYEGIGSRLISIADLRIGLDIEKEQYPKYSNLKQKVINVAQNEINLKTDISFDYEEIKTGRKVTSIKFYIKINKDNDIATDEVCATMVTKSTSEENKYSIEDITVVQNIFKEDITADDAKSILTTAKGNLEIIKEKYDLPRKTDVANIVGWVRDAITGNYKAPKGKTNAVGSFNDYEQRKYDFDKLEDTLLGKNDDKSNKEDNMGWEEKTAEGMSVKDMVDDVRKALNSETSTGSVIT
;
A
#
# COMPACT_ATOMS: atom_id res chain seq x y z
N MET A 1 2.09 -38.01 2.90
CA MET A 1 3.22 -37.90 1.92
C MET A 1 3.64 -36.43 1.89
N ILE A 2 4.92 -36.13 2.02
CA ILE A 2 5.44 -34.76 1.96
C ILE A 2 5.25 -34.24 0.54
N THR A 3 4.70 -33.04 0.41
CA THR A 3 4.41 -32.39 -0.88
C THR A 3 5.70 -31.82 -1.47
N ASP A 4 6.04 -32.23 -2.67
CA ASP A 4 7.17 -31.69 -3.42
C ASP A 4 6.81 -30.29 -3.98
N LEU A 5 7.57 -29.27 -3.56
CA LEU A 5 7.36 -27.88 -3.98
C LEU A 5 8.23 -27.48 -5.19
N THR A 6 9.08 -28.36 -5.70
CA THR A 6 10.02 -28.00 -6.79
C THR A 6 9.29 -27.56 -8.08
N LYS A 7 8.11 -28.10 -8.33
CA LYS A 7 7.27 -27.79 -9.48
C LYS A 7 6.01 -26.97 -9.13
N ALA A 8 5.86 -26.58 -7.87
CA ALA A 8 4.63 -25.94 -7.38
C ALA A 8 4.26 -24.65 -8.16
N ASN A 9 5.25 -23.89 -8.61
CA ASN A 9 5.02 -22.66 -9.37
C ASN A 9 4.22 -22.90 -10.67
N ASN A 10 4.32 -24.05 -11.27
CA ASN A 10 3.59 -24.42 -12.50
C ASN A 10 2.20 -25.00 -12.21
N ASN A 11 1.87 -25.21 -10.95
CA ASN A 11 0.55 -25.72 -10.58
C ASN A 11 -0.54 -24.69 -10.87
N TRP A 12 -1.70 -25.20 -11.26
CA TRP A 12 -2.89 -24.41 -11.47
C TRP A 12 -3.69 -24.28 -10.17
N ILE A 13 -4.19 -23.10 -9.93
CA ILE A 13 -5.18 -22.84 -8.87
C ILE A 13 -6.53 -22.74 -9.56
N TYR A 14 -7.51 -23.47 -9.03
CA TYR A 14 -8.91 -23.41 -9.43
C TYR A 14 -9.71 -22.87 -8.25
N GLN A 15 -10.40 -21.77 -8.43
CA GLN A 15 -11.08 -21.08 -7.36
C GLN A 15 -12.43 -20.58 -7.83
N SER A 16 -13.47 -20.83 -7.03
CA SER A 16 -14.82 -20.35 -7.32
C SER A 16 -14.85 -18.83 -7.48
N ASN A 17 -15.61 -18.34 -8.47
CA ASN A 17 -15.81 -16.90 -8.66
C ASN A 17 -16.46 -16.25 -7.43
N LYS A 18 -17.31 -16.97 -6.69
CA LYS A 18 -17.88 -16.50 -5.43
C LYS A 18 -16.80 -16.20 -4.38
N LEU A 19 -15.77 -17.04 -4.29
CA LEU A 19 -14.65 -16.80 -3.37
C LEU A 19 -13.80 -15.60 -3.82
N ILE A 20 -13.62 -15.41 -5.12
CA ILE A 20 -12.91 -14.24 -5.66
C ILE A 20 -13.64 -12.94 -5.35
N GLU A 21 -14.97 -12.92 -5.45
CA GLU A 21 -15.77 -11.71 -5.14
C GLU A 21 -15.94 -11.47 -3.63
N ALA A 22 -15.68 -12.47 -2.77
CA ALA A 22 -15.80 -12.33 -1.33
C ALA A 22 -14.83 -11.27 -0.75
N SER A 23 -15.25 -10.60 0.31
CA SER A 23 -14.41 -9.62 1.02
C SER A 23 -13.55 -10.32 2.06
N TYR A 24 -12.25 -10.21 1.91
CA TYR A 24 -11.25 -10.65 2.90
C TYR A 24 -9.89 -10.00 2.67
N SER A 25 -9.14 -9.81 3.74
CA SER A 25 -7.79 -9.25 3.70
C SER A 25 -6.79 -10.20 4.36
N PHE A 26 -5.70 -10.46 3.65
CA PHE A 26 -4.58 -11.26 4.12
C PHE A 26 -3.27 -10.50 3.88
N THR A 27 -2.30 -10.70 4.74
CA THR A 27 -0.93 -10.23 4.48
C THR A 27 -0.33 -10.96 3.28
N VAL A 28 0.72 -10.42 2.69
CA VAL A 28 1.42 -11.04 1.54
C VAL A 28 1.81 -12.48 1.82
N LEU A 29 2.31 -12.78 3.03
CA LEU A 29 2.73 -14.13 3.38
C LEU A 29 1.53 -15.08 3.54
N GLU A 30 0.45 -14.62 4.15
CA GLU A 30 -0.81 -15.37 4.23
C GLU A 30 -1.38 -15.66 2.83
N GLN A 31 -1.40 -14.64 1.95
CA GLN A 31 -1.81 -14.78 0.55
C GLN A 31 -1.01 -15.88 -0.16
N LYS A 32 0.33 -15.84 -0.07
CA LYS A 32 1.20 -16.82 -0.69
C LYS A 32 0.98 -18.24 -0.15
N LEU A 33 0.89 -18.39 1.17
CA LEU A 33 0.71 -19.71 1.79
C LEU A 33 -0.64 -20.34 1.40
N ILE A 34 -1.72 -19.56 1.40
CA ILE A 34 -3.06 -20.05 1.01
C ILE A 34 -3.11 -20.45 -0.46
N ARG A 35 -2.52 -19.64 -1.37
CA ARG A 35 -2.50 -19.97 -2.81
C ARG A 35 -1.59 -21.16 -3.10
N LEU A 36 -0.48 -21.28 -2.39
CA LEU A 36 0.35 -22.49 -2.46
C LEU A 36 -0.45 -23.72 -2.05
N LEU A 37 -1.19 -23.64 -0.94
CA LEU A 37 -2.06 -24.74 -0.48
C LEU A 37 -3.16 -25.02 -1.50
N ALA A 38 -3.83 -24.01 -2.02
CA ALA A 38 -4.87 -24.15 -3.05
C ALA A 38 -4.33 -24.77 -4.36
N SER A 39 -3.07 -24.49 -4.71
CA SER A 39 -2.44 -25.05 -5.90
C SER A 39 -2.16 -26.56 -5.80
N MET A 40 -2.28 -27.15 -4.61
CA MET A 40 -2.14 -28.59 -4.39
C MET A 40 -3.48 -29.32 -4.54
N ILE A 41 -4.59 -28.60 -4.63
CA ILE A 41 -5.91 -29.19 -4.86
C ILE A 41 -6.05 -29.44 -6.36
N THR A 42 -6.34 -30.67 -6.73
CA THR A 42 -6.55 -31.08 -8.13
C THR A 42 -8.03 -31.20 -8.45
N LYS A 43 -8.38 -31.17 -9.73
CA LYS A 43 -9.76 -31.37 -10.19
C LYS A 43 -10.33 -32.75 -9.85
N ASP A 44 -9.46 -33.74 -9.70
CA ASP A 44 -9.82 -35.14 -9.44
C ASP A 44 -9.98 -35.41 -7.94
N ASP A 45 -9.66 -34.42 -7.09
CA ASP A 45 -9.86 -34.55 -5.66
C ASP A 45 -11.36 -34.58 -5.32
N VAL A 46 -11.75 -35.60 -4.56
CA VAL A 46 -13.12 -35.74 -4.08
C VAL A 46 -13.31 -34.98 -2.77
N ASP A 47 -12.21 -34.81 -2.01
CA ASP A 47 -12.22 -34.18 -0.70
C ASP A 47 -10.94 -33.37 -0.44
N LEU A 48 -11.01 -32.44 0.52
CA LEU A 48 -9.88 -31.64 0.97
C LEU A 48 -8.98 -32.46 1.90
N LYS A 49 -7.73 -32.64 1.48
CA LYS A 49 -6.72 -33.46 2.18
C LYS A 49 -5.88 -32.64 3.15
N GLU A 50 -5.12 -33.34 3.99
CA GLU A 50 -3.99 -32.73 4.69
C GLU A 50 -2.78 -32.64 3.76
N TYR A 51 -2.18 -31.45 3.70
CA TYR A 51 -0.95 -31.22 2.93
C TYR A 51 0.22 -31.02 3.87
N GLN A 52 1.37 -31.62 3.54
CA GLN A 52 2.57 -31.62 4.36
C GLN A 52 3.71 -30.98 3.60
N PHE A 53 4.32 -29.96 4.17
CA PHE A 53 5.38 -29.17 3.55
C PHE A 53 6.62 -29.17 4.43
N LEU A 54 7.79 -29.39 3.83
CA LEU A 54 9.05 -29.13 4.54
C LEU A 54 9.24 -27.65 4.77
N ALA A 55 9.55 -27.25 6.00
CA ALA A 55 9.81 -25.86 6.36
C ALA A 55 10.97 -25.27 5.54
N THR A 56 11.97 -26.08 5.21
CA THR A 56 13.10 -25.69 4.34
C THR A 56 12.65 -25.32 2.92
N ASP A 57 11.71 -26.03 2.37
CA ASP A 57 11.19 -25.76 1.03
C ASP A 57 10.24 -24.57 1.03
N LEU A 58 9.40 -24.45 2.07
CA LEU A 58 8.59 -23.26 2.29
C LEU A 58 9.46 -22.00 2.45
N SER A 59 10.60 -22.09 3.12
CA SER A 59 11.55 -20.98 3.25
C SER A 59 11.98 -20.44 1.89
N LYS A 60 12.27 -21.32 0.93
CA LYS A 60 12.65 -20.93 -0.45
C LYS A 60 11.44 -20.39 -1.21
N THR A 61 10.33 -21.16 -1.23
CA THR A 61 9.13 -20.83 -2.02
C THR A 61 8.48 -19.54 -1.58
N LEU A 62 8.43 -19.27 -0.27
CA LEU A 62 7.82 -18.06 0.31
C LEU A 62 8.82 -16.91 0.48
N ASN A 63 10.09 -17.12 0.13
CA ASN A 63 11.19 -16.17 0.31
C ASN A 63 11.32 -15.70 1.78
N ILE A 64 11.33 -16.66 2.71
CA ILE A 64 11.53 -16.43 4.14
C ILE A 64 12.94 -16.83 4.52
N HIS A 65 13.66 -15.99 5.26
CA HIS A 65 15.00 -16.34 5.72
C HIS A 65 14.97 -17.59 6.61
N LYS A 66 15.85 -18.57 6.37
CA LYS A 66 15.89 -19.87 7.09
C LYS A 66 15.88 -19.74 8.61
N ARG A 67 16.58 -18.74 9.17
CA ARG A 67 16.62 -18.49 10.61
C ARG A 67 15.25 -18.16 11.20
N ASN A 68 14.36 -17.56 10.41
CA ASN A 68 13.08 -17.06 10.88
C ASN A 68 11.90 -17.97 10.51
N ILE A 69 12.15 -19.06 9.75
CA ILE A 69 11.06 -19.83 9.13
C ILE A 69 10.06 -20.37 10.16
N TYR A 70 10.50 -20.95 11.25
CA TYR A 70 9.59 -21.52 12.27
C TYR A 70 8.71 -20.45 12.91
N ARG A 71 9.29 -19.31 13.29
CA ARG A 71 8.56 -18.18 13.87
C ARG A 71 7.56 -17.57 12.87
N GLU A 72 7.95 -17.45 11.60
CA GLU A 72 7.07 -16.89 10.59
C GLU A 72 5.93 -17.86 10.21
N LEU A 73 6.21 -19.17 10.19
CA LEU A 73 5.17 -20.19 9.97
C LEU A 73 4.17 -20.22 11.13
N ASP A 74 4.64 -20.17 12.38
CA ASP A 74 3.79 -20.07 13.56
C ASP A 74 2.89 -18.82 13.46
N ARG A 75 3.48 -17.64 13.28
CA ARG A 75 2.76 -16.38 13.17
C ARG A 75 1.73 -16.34 12.02
N VAL A 76 2.07 -16.90 10.85
CA VAL A 76 1.16 -16.87 9.69
C VAL A 76 0.03 -17.85 9.86
N THR A 77 0.27 -19.02 10.44
CA THR A 77 -0.78 -20.02 10.70
C THR A 77 -1.75 -19.57 11.77
N ASP A 78 -1.27 -18.96 12.86
CA ASP A 78 -2.14 -18.35 13.88
C ASP A 78 -3.11 -17.33 13.27
N LYS A 79 -2.57 -16.44 12.42
CA LYS A 79 -3.39 -15.43 11.75
C LYS A 79 -4.39 -16.05 10.77
N LEU A 80 -3.98 -17.05 10.00
CA LEU A 80 -4.87 -17.72 9.05
C LEU A 80 -6.01 -18.48 9.75
N MET A 81 -5.71 -19.12 10.87
CA MET A 81 -6.73 -19.83 11.67
C MET A 81 -7.70 -18.88 12.38
N ALA A 82 -7.25 -17.68 12.74
CA ALA A 82 -8.10 -16.66 13.36
C ALA A 82 -8.98 -15.91 12.35
N ARG A 83 -8.70 -15.99 11.05
CA ARG A 83 -9.45 -15.28 10.02
C ARG A 83 -10.60 -16.10 9.47
N PHE A 84 -11.60 -15.38 8.98
CA PHE A 84 -12.72 -15.95 8.24
C PHE A 84 -12.97 -15.15 6.95
N ILE A 85 -13.57 -15.81 5.99
CA ILE A 85 -14.12 -15.20 4.78
C ILE A 85 -15.59 -14.93 5.06
N LYS A 86 -16.01 -13.69 4.79
CA LYS A 86 -17.41 -13.29 4.91
C LYS A 86 -18.01 -13.13 3.52
N MET A 87 -19.11 -13.83 3.31
CA MET A 87 -19.97 -13.67 2.14
C MET A 87 -21.26 -13.04 2.58
N LYS A 88 -21.67 -11.96 1.93
CA LYS A 88 -22.97 -11.33 2.12
C LYS A 88 -23.89 -11.74 0.97
N ASN A 89 -25.14 -11.92 1.27
CA ASN A 89 -26.16 -11.92 0.24
C ASN A 89 -26.58 -10.46 0.01
N ASP A 90 -26.45 -9.98 -1.23
CA ASP A 90 -26.75 -8.59 -1.56
C ASP A 90 -28.23 -8.25 -1.48
N ASP A 91 -29.11 -9.26 -1.58
CA ASP A 91 -30.57 -9.12 -1.55
C ASP A 91 -31.16 -9.25 -0.13
N THR A 92 -30.39 -9.77 0.82
CA THR A 92 -30.81 -9.99 2.21
C THR A 92 -29.73 -9.50 3.17
N GLU A 93 -30.06 -9.33 4.44
CA GLU A 93 -29.04 -9.04 5.48
C GLU A 93 -28.26 -10.28 5.94
N GLU A 94 -28.48 -11.42 5.30
CA GLU A 94 -27.85 -12.69 5.63
C GLU A 94 -26.37 -12.71 5.24
N PHE A 95 -25.60 -13.46 5.99
CA PHE A 95 -24.18 -13.66 5.71
C PHE A 95 -23.73 -15.05 6.16
N ASP A 96 -22.74 -15.57 5.44
CA ASP A 96 -22.00 -16.77 5.79
C ASP A 96 -20.56 -16.40 6.18
N LYS A 97 -20.01 -17.10 7.16
CA LYS A 97 -18.61 -16.98 7.56
C LYS A 97 -17.92 -18.33 7.52
N PHE A 98 -16.81 -18.40 6.82
CA PHE A 98 -16.03 -19.63 6.62
C PHE A 98 -14.62 -19.45 7.15
N HIS A 99 -14.13 -20.41 7.95
CA HIS A 99 -12.70 -20.49 8.24
C HIS A 99 -11.96 -21.12 7.06
N LEU A 100 -10.77 -20.58 6.74
CA LEU A 100 -9.96 -21.15 5.65
C LEU A 100 -9.22 -22.40 6.09
N ILE A 101 -8.61 -22.37 7.27
CA ILE A 101 -7.74 -23.42 7.78
C ILE A 101 -8.38 -24.04 9.00
N LYS A 102 -8.63 -25.34 8.93
CA LYS A 102 -9.13 -26.17 10.03
C LYS A 102 -8.01 -26.57 10.99
N THR A 103 -6.84 -26.92 10.44
CA THR A 103 -5.74 -27.46 11.23
C THR A 103 -4.40 -26.96 10.69
N ALA A 104 -3.54 -26.53 11.59
CA ALA A 104 -2.13 -26.25 11.35
C ALA A 104 -1.28 -26.93 12.43
N LYS A 105 -0.30 -27.73 12.02
CA LYS A 105 0.61 -28.44 12.93
C LYS A 105 2.03 -28.31 12.40
N LEU A 106 2.98 -27.94 13.23
CA LEU A 106 4.40 -27.91 12.87
C LEU A 106 5.16 -28.93 13.74
N ARG A 107 5.65 -30.01 13.13
CA ARG A 107 6.33 -31.11 13.81
C ARG A 107 7.50 -31.59 12.99
N ASN A 108 8.66 -31.77 13.62
CA ASN A 108 9.89 -32.29 12.99
C ASN A 108 10.26 -31.56 11.67
N GLY A 109 10.09 -30.24 11.63
CA GLY A 109 10.37 -29.44 10.43
C GLY A 109 9.34 -29.58 9.30
N ILE A 110 8.20 -30.22 9.54
CA ILE A 110 7.11 -30.40 8.57
C ILE A 110 5.91 -29.58 9.06
N LEU A 111 5.44 -28.66 8.21
CA LEU A 111 4.16 -27.96 8.37
C LEU A 111 3.06 -28.79 7.75
N ILE A 112 2.04 -29.12 8.52
CA ILE A 112 0.85 -29.87 8.09
C ILE A 112 -0.31 -28.90 8.13
N LEU A 113 -0.97 -28.72 7.00
CA LEU A 113 -2.14 -27.84 6.85
C LEU A 113 -3.33 -28.61 6.30
N LYS A 114 -4.52 -28.32 6.85
CA LYS A 114 -5.80 -28.78 6.30
C LYS A 114 -6.71 -27.59 6.10
N ILE A 115 -7.27 -27.44 4.90
CA ILE A 115 -8.31 -26.46 4.59
C ILE A 115 -9.60 -26.93 5.29
N ASP A 116 -10.43 -25.99 5.72
CA ASP A 116 -11.72 -26.33 6.34
C ASP A 116 -12.65 -26.99 5.32
N GLU A 117 -13.43 -27.95 5.80
CA GLU A 117 -14.34 -28.75 4.95
C GLU A 117 -15.42 -27.90 4.30
N ASP A 118 -15.87 -26.84 4.98
CA ASP A 118 -16.83 -25.88 4.44
C ASP A 118 -16.32 -25.13 3.23
N MET A 119 -14.99 -25.05 3.05
CA MET A 119 -14.36 -24.47 1.86
C MET A 119 -14.42 -25.38 0.62
N LYS A 120 -14.93 -26.59 0.75
CA LYS A 120 -15.01 -27.58 -0.36
C LYS A 120 -15.75 -27.04 -1.57
N TYR A 121 -16.82 -26.28 -1.37
CA TYR A 121 -17.62 -25.66 -2.43
C TYR A 121 -16.87 -24.60 -3.25
N PHE A 122 -15.76 -24.11 -2.72
CA PHE A 122 -14.98 -23.05 -3.37
C PHE A 122 -13.75 -23.57 -4.13
N TYR A 123 -13.40 -24.84 -3.92
CA TYR A 123 -12.22 -25.46 -4.55
C TYR A 123 -12.53 -26.76 -5.33
N LEU A 124 -13.61 -27.46 -5.03
CA LEU A 124 -13.96 -28.72 -5.64
C LEU A 124 -15.30 -28.64 -6.37
N LYS A 125 -15.45 -29.43 -7.45
CA LYS A 125 -16.70 -29.53 -8.26
C LYS A 125 -17.22 -28.16 -8.69
N LEU A 126 -16.34 -27.31 -9.18
CA LEU A 126 -16.63 -25.93 -9.54
C LEU A 126 -17.38 -25.83 -10.87
N ASN A 127 -18.56 -25.21 -10.88
CA ASN A 127 -19.29 -24.87 -12.10
C ASN A 127 -18.79 -23.55 -12.71
N TRP A 128 -18.53 -22.54 -11.88
CA TRP A 128 -18.04 -21.22 -12.26
C TRP A 128 -16.79 -20.90 -11.47
N TYR A 129 -15.65 -20.88 -12.15
CA TYR A 129 -14.34 -20.71 -11.53
C TYR A 129 -13.38 -19.91 -12.40
N THR A 130 -12.41 -19.32 -11.75
CA THR A 130 -11.22 -18.73 -12.36
C THR A 130 -10.03 -19.66 -12.16
N LYS A 131 -9.22 -19.81 -13.18
CA LYS A 131 -7.98 -20.58 -13.11
C LYS A 131 -6.77 -19.69 -13.42
N TYR A 132 -5.69 -19.90 -12.70
CA TYR A 132 -4.41 -19.22 -12.95
C TYR A 132 -3.26 -20.04 -12.36
N GLN A 133 -2.05 -19.79 -12.85
CA GLN A 133 -0.86 -20.48 -12.34
C GLN A 133 -0.31 -19.79 -11.10
N LEU A 134 0.18 -20.58 -10.14
CA LEU A 134 0.76 -20.08 -8.89
C LEU A 134 1.91 -19.10 -9.14
N LYS A 135 2.75 -19.33 -10.17
CA LYS A 135 3.88 -18.47 -10.55
C LYS A 135 3.51 -17.00 -10.70
N ASN A 136 2.31 -16.71 -11.24
CA ASN A 136 1.87 -15.35 -11.53
C ASN A 136 1.73 -14.51 -10.29
N ILE A 137 1.40 -15.11 -9.16
CA ILE A 137 1.09 -14.37 -7.92
C ILE A 137 2.20 -14.44 -6.87
N MET A 138 3.10 -15.43 -6.94
CA MET A 138 4.15 -15.63 -5.92
C MET A 138 5.16 -14.47 -5.85
N GLN A 139 5.26 -13.66 -6.91
CA GLN A 139 6.17 -12.51 -6.98
C GLN A 139 5.56 -11.21 -6.46
N PHE A 140 4.28 -11.19 -6.10
CA PHE A 140 3.62 -9.98 -5.58
C PHE A 140 4.16 -9.58 -4.20
N LYS A 141 4.26 -8.27 -4.00
CA LYS A 141 4.65 -7.63 -2.74
C LYS A 141 3.51 -6.85 -2.11
N SER A 142 2.48 -6.51 -2.89
CA SER A 142 1.28 -5.81 -2.42
C SER A 142 0.13 -6.79 -2.21
N THR A 143 -0.56 -6.72 -1.09
CA THR A 143 -1.76 -7.51 -0.80
C THR A 143 -2.88 -7.23 -1.80
N TYR A 144 -2.97 -5.99 -2.28
CA TYR A 144 -3.96 -5.58 -3.26
C TYR A 144 -3.72 -6.16 -4.65
N SER A 145 -2.45 -6.43 -5.00
CA SER A 145 -2.10 -7.04 -6.28
C SER A 145 -2.68 -8.45 -6.42
N PHE A 146 -2.66 -9.26 -5.36
CA PHE A 146 -3.29 -10.59 -5.36
C PHE A 146 -4.79 -10.48 -5.67
N ARG A 147 -5.48 -9.62 -4.93
CA ARG A 147 -6.92 -9.48 -5.05
C ARG A 147 -7.33 -8.89 -6.39
N LEU A 148 -6.68 -7.80 -6.82
CA LEU A 148 -6.99 -7.17 -8.09
C LEU A 148 -6.67 -8.09 -9.28
N TYR A 149 -5.58 -8.85 -9.21
CA TYR A 149 -5.26 -9.86 -10.23
C TYR A 149 -6.39 -10.89 -10.36
N GLU A 150 -6.85 -11.49 -9.24
CA GLU A 150 -7.93 -12.47 -9.25
C GLU A 150 -9.24 -11.88 -9.81
N LEU A 151 -9.60 -10.67 -9.37
CA LEU A 151 -10.79 -9.95 -9.84
C LEU A 151 -10.74 -9.65 -11.35
N LEU A 152 -9.56 -9.33 -11.90
CA LEU A 152 -9.40 -9.07 -13.32
C LEU A 152 -9.26 -10.36 -14.14
N LYS A 153 -8.57 -11.37 -13.61
CA LYS A 153 -8.40 -12.68 -14.25
C LYS A 153 -9.73 -13.36 -14.55
N GLN A 154 -10.72 -13.15 -13.69
CA GLN A 154 -12.09 -13.62 -13.90
C GLN A 154 -12.71 -13.09 -15.22
N TYR A 155 -12.32 -11.88 -15.64
CA TYR A 155 -12.81 -11.18 -16.82
C TYR A 155 -11.84 -11.20 -18.00
N GLU A 156 -10.79 -12.03 -17.93
CA GLU A 156 -9.79 -12.15 -19.01
C GLU A 156 -10.43 -12.44 -20.37
N GLY A 157 -11.37 -13.39 -20.41
CA GLY A 157 -12.06 -13.78 -21.67
C GLY A 157 -12.99 -12.69 -22.21
N ILE A 158 -13.45 -11.76 -21.35
CA ILE A 158 -14.31 -10.62 -21.74
C ILE A 158 -13.44 -9.43 -22.17
N GLY A 159 -12.22 -9.33 -21.66
CA GLY A 159 -11.26 -8.25 -21.97
C GLY A 159 -11.54 -6.94 -21.26
N SER A 160 -12.61 -6.82 -20.48
CA SER A 160 -12.88 -5.61 -19.68
C SER A 160 -13.78 -5.90 -18.47
N ARG A 161 -13.61 -5.08 -17.42
CA ARG A 161 -14.46 -5.09 -16.23
C ARG A 161 -14.77 -3.65 -15.80
N LEU A 162 -16.06 -3.37 -15.62
CA LEU A 162 -16.52 -2.15 -14.96
C LEU A 162 -16.82 -2.46 -13.50
N ILE A 163 -16.26 -1.67 -12.58
CA ILE A 163 -16.51 -1.84 -11.15
C ILE A 163 -16.67 -0.47 -10.49
N SER A 164 -17.63 -0.32 -9.58
CA SER A 164 -17.76 0.89 -8.79
C SER A 164 -16.62 1.03 -7.78
N ILE A 165 -16.29 2.26 -7.37
CA ILE A 165 -15.29 2.49 -6.31
C ILE A 165 -15.72 1.81 -4.99
N ALA A 166 -17.02 1.76 -4.71
CA ALA A 166 -17.55 1.11 -3.53
C ALA A 166 -17.30 -0.42 -3.57
N ASP A 167 -17.65 -1.08 -4.68
CA ASP A 167 -17.47 -2.52 -4.84
C ASP A 167 -15.99 -2.90 -4.91
N LEU A 168 -15.16 -2.07 -5.55
CA LEU A 168 -13.70 -2.25 -5.57
C LEU A 168 -13.13 -2.22 -4.14
N ARG A 169 -13.57 -1.30 -3.31
CA ARG A 169 -13.15 -1.24 -1.90
C ARG A 169 -13.59 -2.47 -1.12
N ILE A 170 -14.81 -2.93 -1.33
CA ILE A 170 -15.34 -4.17 -0.72
C ILE A 170 -14.49 -5.37 -1.17
N GLY A 171 -14.29 -5.55 -2.46
CA GLY A 171 -13.53 -6.67 -3.02
C GLY A 171 -12.06 -6.70 -2.60
N LEU A 172 -11.48 -5.52 -2.30
CA LEU A 172 -10.12 -5.38 -1.79
C LEU A 172 -10.03 -5.29 -0.26
N ASP A 173 -11.16 -5.37 0.44
CA ASP A 173 -11.28 -5.23 1.91
C ASP A 173 -10.62 -3.94 2.43
N ILE A 174 -10.93 -2.81 1.78
CA ILE A 174 -10.44 -1.49 2.14
C ILE A 174 -11.50 -0.77 2.96
N GLU A 175 -11.22 -0.53 4.24
CA GLU A 175 -12.10 0.18 5.16
C GLU A 175 -12.33 1.65 4.72
N LYS A 176 -13.43 2.26 5.20
CA LYS A 176 -13.81 3.63 4.79
C LYS A 176 -12.73 4.66 5.12
N GLU A 177 -12.08 4.51 6.25
CA GLU A 177 -11.04 5.40 6.78
C GLU A 177 -9.71 5.21 6.05
N GLN A 178 -9.50 4.06 5.43
CA GLN A 178 -8.30 3.74 4.67
C GLN A 178 -8.39 4.32 3.26
N TYR A 179 -7.46 5.17 2.90
CA TYR A 179 -7.44 5.88 1.61
C TYR A 179 -8.75 6.66 1.30
N PRO A 180 -9.17 7.61 2.16
CA PRO A 180 -10.44 8.32 2.00
C PRO A 180 -10.48 9.16 0.71
N LYS A 181 -9.33 9.66 0.25
CA LYS A 181 -9.21 10.37 -1.03
C LYS A 181 -8.96 9.36 -2.16
N TYR A 182 -9.69 9.50 -3.27
CA TYR A 182 -9.50 8.66 -4.45
C TYR A 182 -8.05 8.70 -4.98
N SER A 183 -7.39 9.85 -4.94
CA SER A 183 -5.99 9.98 -5.36
C SER A 183 -5.05 9.03 -4.58
N ASN A 184 -5.29 8.82 -3.29
CA ASN A 184 -4.51 7.89 -2.48
C ASN A 184 -4.84 6.44 -2.83
N LEU A 185 -6.12 6.12 -3.05
CA LEU A 185 -6.54 4.79 -3.54
C LEU A 185 -5.89 4.48 -4.88
N LYS A 186 -5.94 5.42 -5.82
CA LYS A 186 -5.30 5.30 -7.13
C LYS A 186 -3.79 5.02 -6.99
N GLN A 187 -3.08 5.88 -6.27
CA GLN A 187 -1.62 5.82 -6.17
C GLN A 187 -1.13 4.59 -5.41
N LYS A 188 -1.75 4.27 -4.27
CA LYS A 188 -1.25 3.24 -3.34
C LYS A 188 -1.82 1.85 -3.59
N VAL A 189 -2.93 1.75 -4.31
CA VAL A 189 -3.60 0.48 -4.58
C VAL A 189 -3.56 0.17 -6.08
N ILE A 190 -4.24 0.98 -6.90
CA ILE A 190 -4.44 0.65 -8.32
C ILE A 190 -3.12 0.68 -9.09
N ASN A 191 -2.35 1.76 -8.99
CA ASN A 191 -1.09 1.90 -9.72
C ASN A 191 -0.02 0.89 -9.25
N VAL A 192 0.02 0.57 -7.94
CA VAL A 192 0.93 -0.45 -7.41
C VAL A 192 0.57 -1.82 -7.98
N ALA A 193 -0.72 -2.17 -7.96
CA ALA A 193 -1.19 -3.43 -8.52
C ALA A 193 -0.99 -3.48 -10.03
N GLN A 194 -1.22 -2.39 -10.76
CA GLN A 194 -0.97 -2.30 -12.21
C GLN A 194 0.48 -2.62 -12.54
N ASN A 195 1.42 -1.99 -11.85
CA ASN A 195 2.84 -2.25 -12.07
C ASN A 195 3.21 -3.72 -11.81
N GLU A 196 2.71 -4.31 -10.71
CA GLU A 196 3.03 -5.69 -10.39
C GLU A 196 2.38 -6.68 -11.35
N ILE A 197 1.11 -6.48 -11.71
CA ILE A 197 0.36 -7.37 -12.59
C ILE A 197 0.93 -7.31 -14.01
N ASN A 198 1.09 -6.10 -14.56
CA ASN A 198 1.54 -5.94 -15.94
C ASN A 198 2.96 -6.47 -16.19
N LEU A 199 3.83 -6.42 -15.17
CA LEU A 199 5.23 -6.87 -15.30
C LEU A 199 5.44 -8.34 -14.98
N LYS A 200 4.56 -8.98 -14.18
CA LYS A 200 4.87 -10.27 -13.56
C LYS A 200 3.86 -11.37 -13.86
N THR A 201 2.76 -11.06 -14.56
CA THR A 201 1.69 -12.04 -14.77
C THR A 201 1.33 -12.25 -16.23
N ASP A 202 0.50 -13.23 -16.48
CA ASP A 202 -0.07 -13.60 -17.77
C ASP A 202 -1.16 -12.62 -18.28
N ILE A 203 -1.52 -11.62 -17.47
CA ILE A 203 -2.40 -10.53 -17.90
C ILE A 203 -1.74 -9.17 -17.67
N SER A 204 -2.18 -8.19 -18.43
CA SER A 204 -1.91 -6.78 -18.19
C SER A 204 -3.20 -6.00 -18.25
N PHE A 205 -3.25 -4.85 -17.63
CA PHE A 205 -4.41 -3.98 -17.70
C PHE A 205 -4.07 -2.51 -17.77
N ASP A 206 -4.94 -1.78 -18.46
CA ASP A 206 -5.09 -0.34 -18.40
C ASP A 206 -6.45 -0.01 -17.79
N TYR A 207 -6.68 1.22 -17.39
CA TYR A 207 -7.96 1.61 -16.82
C TYR A 207 -8.37 3.03 -17.15
N GLU A 208 -9.68 3.25 -17.14
CA GLU A 208 -10.33 4.55 -17.34
C GLU A 208 -11.19 4.89 -16.13
N GLU A 209 -11.12 6.16 -15.71
CA GLU A 209 -11.90 6.69 -14.60
C GLU A 209 -13.24 7.21 -15.08
N ILE A 210 -14.33 6.66 -14.59
CA ILE A 210 -15.68 7.13 -14.86
C ILE A 210 -16.11 8.06 -13.74
N LYS A 211 -16.52 9.28 -14.11
CA LYS A 211 -16.88 10.33 -13.18
C LYS A 211 -18.37 10.65 -13.24
N THR A 212 -18.95 10.90 -12.08
CA THR A 212 -20.26 11.55 -11.95
C THR A 212 -20.02 12.93 -11.35
N GLY A 213 -20.17 13.96 -12.16
CA GLY A 213 -19.76 15.32 -11.82
C GLY A 213 -18.25 15.40 -11.59
N ARG A 214 -17.82 15.80 -10.39
CA ARG A 214 -16.39 15.94 -10.01
C ARG A 214 -15.79 14.69 -9.35
N LYS A 215 -16.61 13.68 -9.01
CA LYS A 215 -16.16 12.50 -8.28
C LYS A 215 -15.98 11.32 -9.24
N VAL A 216 -14.90 10.56 -9.09
CA VAL A 216 -14.73 9.24 -9.70
C VAL A 216 -15.63 8.26 -8.97
N THR A 217 -16.60 7.68 -9.69
CA THR A 217 -17.58 6.73 -9.14
C THR A 217 -17.30 5.30 -9.53
N SER A 218 -16.67 5.08 -10.68
CA SER A 218 -16.37 3.75 -11.18
C SER A 218 -15.04 3.74 -11.93
N ILE A 219 -14.48 2.55 -12.13
CA ILE A 219 -13.30 2.32 -12.95
C ILE A 219 -13.66 1.25 -13.97
N LYS A 220 -13.31 1.49 -15.22
CA LYS A 220 -13.35 0.50 -16.28
C LYS A 220 -11.94 0.01 -16.54
N PHE A 221 -11.68 -1.25 -16.24
CA PHE A 221 -10.44 -1.95 -16.52
C PHE A 221 -10.49 -2.54 -17.91
N TYR A 222 -9.41 -2.44 -18.67
CA TYR A 222 -9.20 -3.07 -19.96
C TYR A 222 -8.11 -4.12 -19.81
N ILE A 223 -8.45 -5.37 -20.01
CA ILE A 223 -7.62 -6.53 -19.68
C ILE A 223 -7.05 -7.12 -20.97
N LYS A 224 -5.75 -7.35 -21.00
CA LYS A 224 -5.05 -7.94 -22.13
C LYS A 224 -4.25 -9.16 -21.67
N ILE A 225 -4.13 -10.17 -22.53
CA ILE A 225 -3.29 -11.33 -22.27
C ILE A 225 -1.84 -10.98 -22.57
N ASN A 226 -0.97 -11.27 -21.62
CA ASN A 226 0.49 -11.08 -21.71
C ASN A 226 1.14 -12.38 -22.22
N LYS A 227 1.25 -12.55 -23.54
CA LYS A 227 1.84 -13.75 -24.14
C LYS A 227 3.35 -13.88 -23.89
N ASP A 228 4.04 -12.77 -23.70
CA ASP A 228 5.49 -12.73 -23.52
C ASP A 228 5.95 -13.25 -22.15
N ASN A 229 5.08 -13.20 -21.15
CA ASN A 229 5.37 -13.74 -19.82
C ASN A 229 5.11 -15.26 -19.69
N ASP A 230 4.42 -15.90 -20.65
CA ASP A 230 4.21 -17.36 -20.65
C ASP A 230 5.45 -18.14 -21.13
N ILE A 231 6.31 -17.54 -21.93
CA ILE A 231 7.49 -18.18 -22.52
C ILE A 231 8.73 -18.05 -21.61
N ALA A 232 8.73 -17.11 -20.65
CA ALA A 232 9.93 -16.71 -19.90
C ALA A 232 10.18 -17.49 -18.60
N THR A 233 9.49 -18.62 -18.31
CA THR A 233 9.49 -19.19 -16.95
C THR A 233 10.38 -20.39 -16.70
N ASP A 234 10.94 -21.03 -17.72
CA ASP A 234 11.99 -22.05 -17.52
C ASP A 234 13.41 -21.44 -17.65
N GLU A 235 13.56 -20.32 -18.36
CA GLU A 235 14.84 -19.59 -18.48
C GLU A 235 14.99 -18.43 -17.50
N VAL A 236 13.91 -17.80 -17.03
CA VAL A 236 13.97 -16.60 -16.15
C VAL A 236 14.30 -16.93 -14.69
N CYS A 237 14.11 -18.18 -14.23
CA CYS A 237 14.69 -18.55 -12.92
C CYS A 237 16.22 -18.72 -12.98
N ALA A 238 16.77 -19.09 -14.15
CA ALA A 238 18.21 -19.08 -14.38
C ALA A 238 18.71 -17.74 -14.91
N THR A 239 17.86 -16.97 -15.65
CA THR A 239 18.24 -15.68 -16.26
C THR A 239 17.88 -14.47 -15.39
N MET A 240 16.97 -14.58 -14.39
CA MET A 240 16.85 -13.53 -13.39
C MET A 240 17.95 -13.56 -12.32
N VAL A 241 18.56 -14.73 -12.10
CA VAL A 241 19.85 -14.78 -11.39
C VAL A 241 20.97 -14.18 -12.26
N THR A 242 20.86 -14.25 -13.61
CA THR A 242 21.84 -13.68 -14.54
C THR A 242 21.46 -12.31 -15.11
N LYS A 243 20.18 -11.85 -15.06
CA LYS A 243 19.78 -10.50 -15.45
C LYS A 243 19.74 -9.51 -14.29
N SER A 244 19.58 -9.94 -13.05
CA SER A 244 19.97 -9.11 -11.90
C SER A 244 21.51 -8.95 -11.83
N THR A 245 22.29 -9.90 -12.38
CA THR A 245 23.75 -9.72 -12.57
C THR A 245 24.12 -8.94 -13.82
N SER A 246 23.25 -8.71 -14.80
CA SER A 246 23.60 -7.95 -16.01
C SER A 246 23.17 -6.47 -15.96
N GLU A 247 22.27 -6.05 -15.11
CA GLU A 247 22.12 -4.64 -14.72
C GLU A 247 23.00 -4.28 -13.51
N GLU A 248 23.38 -5.26 -12.69
CA GLU A 248 24.34 -5.08 -11.60
C GLU A 248 25.76 -4.81 -12.05
N ASN A 249 26.13 -5.08 -13.31
CA ASN A 249 27.47 -4.84 -13.86
C ASN A 249 27.54 -3.68 -14.86
N LYS A 250 26.62 -2.70 -14.77
CA LYS A 250 26.75 -1.48 -15.59
C LYS A 250 27.92 -0.58 -15.15
N TYR A 251 28.39 -0.76 -13.93
CA TYR A 251 29.49 -0.02 -13.33
C TYR A 251 30.54 -0.99 -12.80
N SER A 252 31.83 -0.66 -13.00
CA SER A 252 32.91 -1.51 -12.53
C SER A 252 33.02 -1.49 -11.00
N ILE A 253 33.67 -2.50 -10.42
CA ILE A 253 33.98 -2.52 -8.99
C ILE A 253 34.80 -1.30 -8.60
N GLU A 254 35.62 -0.79 -9.53
CA GLU A 254 36.42 0.42 -9.36
C GLU A 254 35.53 1.65 -9.23
N ASP A 255 34.50 1.81 -10.08
CA ASP A 255 33.53 2.93 -9.99
C ASP A 255 32.78 2.95 -8.65
N ILE A 256 32.38 1.78 -8.17
CA ILE A 256 31.72 1.64 -6.88
C ILE A 256 32.64 2.06 -5.74
N THR A 257 33.91 1.63 -5.80
CA THR A 257 34.93 1.99 -4.79
C THR A 257 35.24 3.49 -4.82
N VAL A 258 35.27 4.08 -6.01
CA VAL A 258 35.47 5.53 -6.16
C VAL A 258 34.32 6.32 -5.52
N VAL A 259 33.08 5.89 -5.73
CA VAL A 259 31.93 6.54 -5.10
C VAL A 259 31.99 6.40 -3.57
N GLN A 260 32.30 5.20 -3.04
CA GLN A 260 32.47 5.02 -1.59
C GLN A 260 33.54 5.96 -1.00
N ASN A 261 34.62 6.19 -1.75
CA ASN A 261 35.71 7.10 -1.32
C ASN A 261 35.35 8.60 -1.42
N ILE A 262 34.31 8.98 -2.16
CA ILE A 262 33.81 10.37 -2.20
C ILE A 262 33.12 10.73 -0.88
N PHE A 263 32.47 9.76 -0.24
CA PHE A 263 31.72 9.96 1.01
C PHE A 263 32.64 9.82 2.23
N LYS A 264 32.42 10.68 3.21
CA LYS A 264 33.08 10.57 4.54
C LYS A 264 32.35 9.58 5.44
N GLU A 265 31.09 9.35 5.16
CA GLU A 265 30.22 8.40 5.81
C GLU A 265 30.40 7.01 5.19
N ASP A 266 30.33 5.96 6.01
CA ASP A 266 30.36 4.58 5.52
C ASP A 266 29.07 4.26 4.74
N ILE A 267 29.16 4.19 3.41
CA ILE A 267 28.06 3.78 2.54
C ILE A 267 28.28 2.38 1.99
N THR A 268 27.22 1.60 1.86
CA THR A 268 27.31 0.24 1.32
C THR A 268 27.59 0.23 -0.18
N ALA A 269 28.06 -0.90 -0.70
CA ALA A 269 28.27 -1.05 -2.16
C ALA A 269 26.96 -0.89 -2.94
N ASP A 270 25.82 -1.28 -2.36
CA ASP A 270 24.49 -1.14 -2.95
C ASP A 270 24.02 0.32 -2.94
N ASP A 271 24.37 1.10 -1.93
CA ASP A 271 24.14 2.54 -1.89
C ASP A 271 24.96 3.26 -2.97
N ALA A 272 26.24 2.91 -3.11
CA ALA A 272 27.12 3.47 -4.13
C ALA A 272 26.61 3.16 -5.56
N LYS A 273 26.13 1.93 -5.81
CA LYS A 273 25.49 1.56 -7.08
C LYS A 273 24.21 2.36 -7.33
N SER A 274 23.39 2.55 -6.30
CA SER A 274 22.15 3.33 -6.39
C SER A 274 22.40 4.79 -6.76
N ILE A 275 23.45 5.39 -6.19
CA ILE A 275 23.90 6.76 -6.51
C ILE A 275 24.43 6.83 -7.94
N LEU A 276 25.30 5.87 -8.34
CA LEU A 276 25.83 5.78 -9.71
C LEU A 276 24.72 5.66 -10.75
N THR A 277 23.70 4.86 -10.46
CA THR A 277 22.53 4.69 -11.33
C THR A 277 21.76 6.00 -11.46
N THR A 278 21.55 6.73 -10.37
CA THR A 278 20.87 8.03 -10.37
C THR A 278 21.66 9.09 -11.13
N ALA A 279 23.00 9.07 -11.01
CA ALA A 279 23.92 9.96 -11.71
C ALA A 279 24.24 9.51 -13.14
N LYS A 280 23.68 8.38 -13.60
CA LYS A 280 23.99 7.76 -14.91
C LYS A 280 25.48 7.51 -15.12
N GLY A 281 26.22 7.17 -14.06
CA GLY A 281 27.65 6.90 -14.09
C GLY A 281 28.55 8.16 -14.04
N ASN A 282 28.01 9.35 -13.87
CA ASN A 282 28.79 10.58 -13.82
C ASN A 282 29.30 10.87 -12.40
N LEU A 283 30.57 10.57 -12.15
CA LEU A 283 31.22 10.75 -10.85
C LEU A 283 31.39 12.21 -10.45
N GLU A 284 31.55 13.13 -11.44
CA GLU A 284 31.68 14.57 -11.17
C GLU A 284 30.38 15.16 -10.59
N ILE A 285 29.24 14.74 -11.13
CA ILE A 285 27.93 15.16 -10.60
C ILE A 285 27.75 14.63 -9.16
N ILE A 286 28.15 13.39 -8.87
CA ILE A 286 28.07 12.83 -7.53
C ILE A 286 28.87 13.67 -6.54
N LYS A 287 30.13 13.99 -6.89
CA LYS A 287 30.99 14.81 -6.06
C LYS A 287 30.46 16.24 -5.89
N GLU A 288 30.04 16.88 -7.01
CA GLU A 288 29.42 18.21 -6.95
C GLU A 288 28.23 18.27 -6.00
N LYS A 289 27.32 17.28 -6.07
CA LYS A 289 26.13 17.26 -5.21
C LYS A 289 26.45 16.89 -3.78
N TYR A 290 27.43 16.04 -3.55
CA TYR A 290 27.89 15.70 -2.20
C TYR A 290 28.55 16.91 -1.50
N ASP A 291 29.27 17.73 -2.20
CA ASP A 291 29.99 18.92 -1.69
C ASP A 291 29.05 20.14 -1.47
N LEU A 292 27.77 20.05 -1.85
CA LEU A 292 26.83 21.15 -1.61
C LEU A 292 26.67 21.45 -0.10
N PRO A 293 26.64 22.74 0.29
CA PRO A 293 26.48 23.13 1.69
C PRO A 293 25.13 22.67 2.26
N ARG A 294 25.18 21.98 3.38
CA ARG A 294 24.03 21.43 4.12
C ARG A 294 23.79 22.26 5.37
N LYS A 295 22.54 22.57 5.66
CA LYS A 295 22.16 23.38 6.84
C LYS A 295 22.18 22.61 8.18
N THR A 296 22.13 21.26 8.11
CA THR A 296 22.10 20.36 9.28
C THR A 296 22.73 19.03 8.92
N ASP A 297 23.14 18.25 9.92
CA ASP A 297 23.54 16.85 9.71
C ASP A 297 22.36 16.06 9.13
N VAL A 298 22.58 15.46 7.98
CA VAL A 298 21.57 14.72 7.24
C VAL A 298 21.61 13.27 7.69
N ALA A 299 20.54 12.80 8.34
CA ALA A 299 20.45 11.43 8.85
C ALA A 299 20.55 10.35 7.74
N ASN A 300 20.20 10.68 6.48
CA ASN A 300 20.32 9.80 5.33
C ASN A 300 21.02 10.52 4.17
N ILE A 301 22.33 10.43 4.15
CA ILE A 301 23.17 11.09 3.15
C ILE A 301 22.95 10.53 1.74
N VAL A 302 22.73 9.23 1.61
CA VAL A 302 22.47 8.54 0.34
C VAL A 302 21.20 9.06 -0.33
N GLY A 303 20.12 9.11 0.44
CA GLY A 303 18.84 9.67 0.00
C GLY A 303 18.99 11.13 -0.43
N TRP A 304 19.64 11.94 0.39
CA TRP A 304 19.85 13.35 0.12
C TRP A 304 20.65 13.60 -1.18
N VAL A 305 21.74 12.87 -1.42
CA VAL A 305 22.55 13.03 -2.65
C VAL A 305 21.75 12.61 -3.88
N ARG A 306 20.97 11.54 -3.80
CA ARG A 306 20.09 11.11 -4.91
C ARG A 306 19.03 12.17 -5.25
N ASP A 307 18.43 12.79 -4.24
CA ASP A 307 17.46 13.87 -4.43
C ASP A 307 18.14 15.12 -5.00
N ALA A 308 19.36 15.44 -4.55
CA ALA A 308 20.15 16.55 -5.08
C ALA A 308 20.55 16.35 -6.56
N ILE A 309 20.84 15.11 -6.97
CA ILE A 309 21.11 14.76 -8.37
C ILE A 309 19.82 14.88 -9.20
N THR A 310 18.73 14.28 -8.73
CA THR A 310 17.45 14.24 -9.46
C THR A 310 16.83 15.64 -9.57
N GLY A 311 16.87 16.43 -8.49
CA GLY A 311 16.38 17.81 -8.44
C GLY A 311 17.35 18.85 -8.97
N ASN A 312 18.54 18.44 -9.46
CA ASN A 312 19.61 19.31 -9.93
C ASN A 312 19.91 20.48 -8.98
N TYR A 313 20.08 20.19 -7.70
CA TYR A 313 20.34 21.21 -6.67
C TYR A 313 21.62 21.96 -6.99
N LYS A 314 21.60 23.30 -6.84
CA LYS A 314 22.75 24.17 -7.06
C LYS A 314 23.13 24.84 -5.75
N ALA A 315 24.41 25.09 -5.56
CA ALA A 315 24.86 25.91 -4.45
C ALA A 315 24.16 27.29 -4.52
N PRO A 316 23.63 27.81 -3.39
CA PRO A 316 23.08 29.15 -3.37
C PRO A 316 24.17 30.12 -3.86
N LYS A 317 23.86 30.86 -4.94
CA LYS A 317 24.77 31.94 -5.42
C LYS A 317 24.97 32.90 -4.27
N GLY A 318 26.17 32.94 -3.72
CA GLY A 318 26.53 33.83 -2.65
C GLY A 318 26.24 35.26 -3.11
N LYS A 319 25.28 35.92 -2.49
CA LYS A 319 25.19 37.38 -2.53
C LYS A 319 26.35 37.88 -1.70
N THR A 320 27.34 38.49 -2.37
CA THR A 320 28.34 39.32 -1.74
C THR A 320 27.61 40.41 -0.95
N ASN A 321 27.87 40.46 0.35
CA ASN A 321 27.61 41.57 1.26
C ASN A 321 26.22 42.22 1.23
N ALA A 322 25.28 41.66 1.99
CA ALA A 322 24.38 42.45 2.79
C ALA A 322 24.16 41.64 4.07
N VAL A 323 24.70 42.17 5.16
CA VAL A 323 24.31 41.80 6.54
C VAL A 323 22.85 42.15 6.65
N GLY A 324 22.01 41.13 6.65
CA GLY A 324 20.56 41.19 6.87
C GLY A 324 20.17 39.88 7.55
N SER A 325 20.32 39.87 8.85
CA SER A 325 19.72 38.85 9.72
C SER A 325 18.22 38.88 9.52
N PHE A 326 17.58 37.70 9.61
CA PHE A 326 16.13 37.52 9.60
C PHE A 326 15.37 38.39 10.64
N ASN A 327 16.12 39.10 11.49
CA ASN A 327 15.64 40.03 12.52
C ASN A 327 15.60 41.53 12.11
N ASP A 328 15.93 41.88 10.85
CA ASP A 328 15.98 43.28 10.39
C ASP A 328 14.64 43.82 9.86
N TYR A 329 13.55 43.11 10.02
CA TYR A 329 12.23 43.72 9.93
C TYR A 329 11.93 44.44 11.24
N GLU A 330 11.66 45.77 11.18
CA GLU A 330 11.15 46.53 12.33
C GLU A 330 10.00 45.74 12.97
N GLN A 331 10.28 45.22 14.16
CA GLN A 331 9.23 44.59 14.96
C GLN A 331 8.20 45.62 15.32
N ARG A 332 6.93 45.38 15.02
CA ARG A 332 5.83 46.21 15.44
C ARG A 332 5.95 46.39 16.96
N LYS A 333 6.14 47.64 17.38
CA LYS A 333 6.07 48.00 18.80
C LYS A 333 4.61 47.90 19.24
N TYR A 334 4.31 46.86 19.95
CA TYR A 334 3.01 46.70 20.59
C TYR A 334 3.03 47.50 21.89
N ASP A 335 2.05 48.38 22.06
CA ASP A 335 1.76 49.07 23.33
C ASP A 335 1.00 48.06 24.20
N PHE A 336 1.73 47.39 25.06
CA PHE A 336 1.21 46.32 25.92
C PHE A 336 0.17 46.84 26.91
N ASP A 337 0.30 48.09 27.37
CA ASP A 337 -0.64 48.69 28.30
C ASP A 337 -2.01 48.92 27.61
N LYS A 338 -2.00 49.30 26.34
CA LYS A 338 -3.20 49.45 25.52
C LYS A 338 -3.86 48.14 25.16
N LEU A 339 -3.05 47.08 24.99
CA LEU A 339 -3.52 45.74 24.72
C LEU A 339 -4.17 45.11 25.96
N GLU A 340 -3.59 45.36 27.14
CA GLU A 340 -4.11 44.91 28.42
C GLU A 340 -5.43 45.64 28.76
N ASP A 341 -5.55 46.95 28.54
CA ASP A 341 -6.78 47.70 28.71
C ASP A 341 -7.89 47.28 27.76
N THR A 342 -7.54 46.86 26.52
CA THR A 342 -8.50 46.31 25.56
C THR A 342 -8.98 44.92 25.94
N LEU A 343 -8.09 44.08 26.44
CA LEU A 343 -8.41 42.73 26.93
C LEU A 343 -9.21 42.75 28.23
N LEU A 344 -9.01 43.78 29.07
CA LEU A 344 -9.74 43.97 30.32
C LEU A 344 -11.06 44.75 30.14
N GLY A 345 -11.43 45.13 28.91
CA GLY A 345 -12.70 45.77 28.60
C GLY A 345 -12.85 47.19 29.17
N LYS A 346 -11.72 47.92 29.40
CA LYS A 346 -11.74 49.24 30.04
C LYS A 346 -11.86 50.43 29.10
N ASN A 347 -11.91 50.21 27.78
CA ASN A 347 -12.03 51.29 26.78
C ASN A 347 -13.36 51.18 26.03
N ASP A 348 -14.40 51.79 26.62
CA ASP A 348 -15.49 52.42 25.88
C ASP A 348 -15.05 53.83 25.52
N ASP A 349 -14.74 54.13 24.27
CA ASP A 349 -15.23 55.34 23.59
C ASP A 349 -14.74 55.43 22.14
N LYS A 350 -15.73 55.51 21.27
CA LYS A 350 -15.90 56.28 20.03
C LYS A 350 -14.67 56.80 19.29
N SER A 351 -14.62 56.38 18.07
CA SER A 351 -14.28 57.05 16.79
C SER A 351 -13.12 56.40 16.05
N ASN A 352 -13.36 55.75 14.97
CA ASN A 352 -13.33 56.25 13.63
C ASN A 352 -13.60 55.18 12.59
N LYS A 353 -14.31 55.58 11.62
CA LYS A 353 -14.67 54.99 10.34
C LYS A 353 -13.45 54.52 9.54
N GLU A 354 -13.81 53.53 8.68
CA GLU A 354 -13.15 53.15 7.42
C GLU A 354 -11.99 52.14 7.56
N ASP A 355 -12.32 50.86 7.44
CA ASP A 355 -12.09 50.09 6.20
C ASP A 355 -12.87 48.78 6.25
N ASN A 356 -13.91 48.79 5.43
CA ASN A 356 -14.85 47.70 5.23
C ASN A 356 -14.23 46.70 4.24
N MET A 357 -13.79 45.54 4.71
CA MET A 357 -13.74 44.34 3.91
C MET A 357 -14.54 43.24 4.62
N GLY A 358 -15.82 43.20 4.24
CA GLY A 358 -16.75 42.21 4.74
C GLY A 358 -16.42 40.83 4.21
N TRP A 359 -16.30 39.90 5.11
CA TRP A 359 -16.49 38.49 4.86
C TRP A 359 -17.74 38.04 5.61
N GLU A 360 -18.88 38.11 4.95
CA GLU A 360 -20.08 37.40 5.36
C GLU A 360 -19.96 35.97 4.84
N GLU A 361 -19.49 35.02 5.65
CA GLU A 361 -19.71 33.63 5.44
C GLU A 361 -21.12 33.26 5.89
N LYS A 362 -22.04 33.15 4.94
CA LYS A 362 -23.32 32.48 5.14
C LYS A 362 -23.12 30.97 5.00
N THR A 363 -23.43 30.23 6.04
CA THR A 363 -23.55 28.78 5.98
C THR A 363 -24.72 28.39 5.09
N ALA A 364 -24.72 27.16 4.54
CA ALA A 364 -25.69 26.64 3.58
C ALA A 364 -27.16 26.65 4.09
N GLU A 365 -27.42 27.01 5.35
CA GLU A 365 -28.74 27.07 5.99
C GLU A 365 -29.19 28.50 6.37
N GLY A 366 -28.43 29.55 6.02
CA GLY A 366 -28.87 30.93 6.18
C GLY A 366 -28.83 31.50 7.60
N MET A 367 -28.27 30.79 8.58
CA MET A 367 -28.10 31.27 9.95
C MET A 367 -26.76 31.98 10.15
N SER A 368 -26.75 33.06 10.93
CA SER A 368 -25.50 33.75 11.24
C SER A 368 -24.74 33.02 12.37
N VAL A 369 -23.41 33.14 12.38
CA VAL A 369 -22.56 32.56 13.43
C VAL A 369 -22.99 33.01 14.84
N LYS A 370 -23.57 34.19 14.95
CA LYS A 370 -24.06 34.73 16.20
C LYS A 370 -25.30 33.98 16.72
N ASP A 371 -26.20 33.57 15.81
CA ASP A 371 -27.39 32.78 16.16
C ASP A 371 -27.02 31.39 16.62
N MET A 372 -25.99 30.76 16.00
CA MET A 372 -25.44 29.46 16.44
C MET A 372 -24.81 29.52 17.85
N VAL A 373 -24.09 30.59 18.18
CA VAL A 373 -23.47 30.77 19.50
C VAL A 373 -24.53 30.98 20.57
N ASP A 374 -25.59 31.70 20.26
CA ASP A 374 -26.69 31.95 21.21
C ASP A 374 -27.55 30.69 21.45
N ASP A 375 -27.72 29.85 20.44
CA ASP A 375 -28.40 28.53 20.58
C ASP A 375 -27.56 27.53 21.40
N VAL A 376 -26.25 27.49 21.24
CA VAL A 376 -25.35 26.66 22.06
C VAL A 376 -25.35 27.16 23.52
N ARG A 377 -25.39 28.46 23.74
CA ARG A 377 -25.50 29.04 25.10
C ARG A 377 -26.80 28.70 25.79
N LYS A 378 -27.92 28.71 25.04
CA LYS A 378 -29.23 28.31 25.58
C LYS A 378 -29.25 26.83 25.93
N ALA A 379 -28.66 25.95 25.09
CA ALA A 379 -28.58 24.53 25.36
C ALA A 379 -27.77 24.21 26.63
N LEU A 380 -26.59 24.84 26.79
CA LEU A 380 -25.73 24.67 27.96
C LEU A 380 -26.39 25.18 29.29
N ASN A 381 -27.18 26.24 29.23
CA ASN A 381 -27.88 26.75 30.42
C ASN A 381 -29.14 25.94 30.78
N SER A 382 -29.69 25.15 29.86
CA SER A 382 -30.81 24.25 30.12
C SER A 382 -30.39 22.93 30.83
N GLU A 383 -29.14 22.48 30.63
CA GLU A 383 -28.62 21.29 31.30
C GLU A 383 -28.14 21.51 32.74
N THR A 384 -27.86 22.76 33.12
CA THR A 384 -27.46 23.09 34.51
C THR A 384 -28.65 23.26 35.49
N SER A 385 -29.90 23.22 35.00
CA SER A 385 -31.11 23.43 35.79
C SER A 385 -31.82 22.14 36.25
N THR A 386 -31.32 20.96 35.88
CA THR A 386 -31.96 19.67 36.24
C THR A 386 -31.11 18.76 37.15
N GLY A 387 -30.21 19.34 37.91
CA GLY A 387 -29.32 18.62 38.84
C GLY A 387 -29.53 18.96 40.31
N SER A 388 -30.73 18.84 40.85
CA SER A 388 -30.92 18.62 42.31
C SER A 388 -32.29 18.09 42.58
N VAL A 389 -32.31 16.92 43.15
CA VAL A 389 -33.25 16.19 44.00
C VAL A 389 -33.28 14.72 43.58
N ILE A 390 -32.53 13.89 44.28
CA ILE A 390 -33.05 12.65 44.89
C ILE A 390 -32.09 12.32 46.03
N THR A 391 -32.69 12.40 47.21
CA THR A 391 -32.27 11.77 48.48
C THR A 391 -32.14 10.27 48.37
#